data_5c0b336a3217bb773faa0a5730f54eb8
#
_entry.id   5c0b336a3217bb773faa0a5730f54eb8
#
_cell.length_a   1.000
_cell.length_b   1.000
_cell.length_c   1.000
_cell.angle_alpha   90.00
_cell.angle_beta   90.00
_cell.angle_gamma   90.00
#
_symmetry.space_group_name_H-M   'P 1'
#
loop_
_entity.id
_entity.type
_entity.pdbx_description
1 polymer ?
#
loop_
_entity_poly.entity_id
_entity_poly.type
_entity_poly.pdbx_seq_one_letter_code
_entity_poly.pdbx_strand_id
1 'polypeptide(L)'
;MIGGLSLGGQILLEVLSQRNDICSYALIESAAVIPSKLTHVLIGPAFGSSYGLIKNRSFARLQFQSLHIRQDLFEDYYRDTCGITREDMIAFMKASTSYSLKNNFRNLSVKTHVYFGEKETGEIRRSSEAICQKLPGSVMHALPALRHGEFSINHADEYAAAVRQMICSS
;
A
#
# COMPACT_ATOMS: atom_id res chain seq x y z
N MET A 1 -18.01 -0.64 -1.34
CA MET A 1 -16.74 -0.05 -0.91
C MET A 1 -15.58 -0.97 -1.30
N ILE A 2 -14.44 -0.42 -1.69
CA ILE A 2 -13.21 -1.18 -1.96
C ILE A 2 -12.07 -0.52 -1.18
N GLY A 3 -11.23 -1.31 -0.51
CA GLY A 3 -10.04 -0.86 0.20
C GLY A 3 -8.77 -1.48 -0.38
N GLY A 4 -7.64 -0.76 -0.29
CA GLY A 4 -6.34 -1.26 -0.73
C GLY A 4 -5.19 -0.69 0.11
N LEU A 5 -4.33 -1.59 0.61
CA LEU A 5 -3.09 -1.27 1.29
C LEU A 5 -1.92 -1.33 0.31
N SER A 6 -1.04 -0.33 0.35
CA SER A 6 0.24 -0.33 -0.38
C SER A 6 0.05 -0.60 -1.89
N LEU A 7 0.53 -1.73 -2.43
CA LEU A 7 0.25 -2.15 -3.80
C LEU A 7 -1.26 -2.31 -4.07
N GLY A 8 -2.04 -2.80 -3.11
CA GLY A 8 -3.50 -2.86 -3.24
C GLY A 8 -4.13 -1.49 -3.46
N GLY A 9 -3.56 -0.44 -2.83
CA GLY A 9 -3.94 0.95 -3.08
C GLY A 9 -3.57 1.44 -4.49
N GLN A 10 -2.40 1.03 -5.02
CA GLN A 10 -2.01 1.33 -6.41
C GLN A 10 -2.94 0.65 -7.42
N ILE A 11 -3.28 -0.62 -7.18
CA ILE A 11 -4.22 -1.38 -8.02
C ILE A 11 -5.59 -0.71 -7.99
N LEU A 12 -6.08 -0.32 -6.82
CA LEU A 12 -7.35 0.38 -6.67
C LEU A 12 -7.36 1.69 -7.45
N LEU A 13 -6.29 2.49 -7.36
CA LEU A 13 -6.14 3.73 -8.13
C LEU A 13 -6.12 3.48 -9.63
N GLU A 14 -5.44 2.42 -10.10
CA GLU A 14 -5.46 2.05 -11.51
C GLU A 14 -6.87 1.67 -11.97
N VAL A 15 -7.60 0.86 -11.19
CA VAL A 15 -8.99 0.48 -11.48
C VAL A 15 -9.90 1.70 -11.52
N LEU A 16 -9.81 2.60 -10.55
CA LEU A 16 -10.61 3.84 -10.50
C LEU A 16 -10.31 4.79 -11.67
N SER A 17 -9.10 4.75 -12.21
CA SER A 17 -8.76 5.52 -13.41
C SER A 17 -9.44 5.01 -14.68
N GLN A 18 -9.83 3.75 -14.71
CA GLN A 18 -10.48 3.08 -15.83
C GLN A 18 -12.01 2.94 -15.64
N ARG A 19 -12.44 2.77 -14.40
CA ARG A 19 -13.83 2.50 -13.99
C ARG A 19 -14.21 3.38 -12.79
N ASN A 20 -14.87 4.49 -13.04
CA ASN A 20 -15.30 5.44 -12.03
C ASN A 20 -16.61 5.07 -11.30
N ASP A 21 -17.24 3.96 -11.69
CA ASP A 21 -18.54 3.45 -11.23
C ASP A 21 -18.46 2.15 -10.41
N ILE A 22 -17.24 1.63 -10.16
CA ILE A 22 -17.04 0.30 -9.57
C ILE A 22 -17.43 0.23 -8.08
N CYS A 23 -17.42 1.35 -7.38
CA CYS A 23 -17.82 1.43 -5.98
C CYS A 23 -18.24 2.85 -5.59
N SER A 24 -18.97 2.99 -4.47
CA SER A 24 -19.33 4.30 -3.91
C SER A 24 -18.24 4.88 -3.01
N TYR A 25 -17.42 4.03 -2.39
CA TYR A 25 -16.37 4.41 -1.45
C TYR A 25 -15.06 3.68 -1.76
N ALA A 26 -13.95 4.42 -1.70
CA ALA A 26 -12.60 3.88 -1.80
C ALA A 26 -11.78 4.25 -0.55
N LEU A 27 -11.04 3.28 0.00
CA LEU A 27 -10.08 3.49 1.06
C LEU A 27 -8.70 3.11 0.54
N ILE A 28 -7.77 4.06 0.56
CA ILE A 28 -6.40 3.89 0.09
C ILE A 28 -5.48 4.06 1.29
N GLU A 29 -4.72 3.02 1.63
CA GLU A 29 -3.76 3.06 2.74
C GLU A 29 -2.34 2.93 2.19
N SER A 30 -1.48 3.89 2.53
CA SER A 30 -0.02 3.83 2.33
C SER A 30 0.42 3.53 0.89
N ALA A 31 -0.29 4.05 -0.11
CA ALA A 31 0.03 3.81 -1.52
C ALA A 31 1.13 4.77 -2.02
N ALA A 32 2.26 4.22 -2.50
CA ALA A 32 3.30 5.00 -3.18
C ALA A 32 2.90 5.26 -4.64
N VAL A 33 2.80 6.54 -5.04
CA VAL A 33 2.40 6.92 -6.40
C VAL A 33 3.40 7.84 -7.12
N ILE A 34 4.55 8.06 -6.49
CA ILE A 34 5.65 8.83 -7.03
C ILE A 34 6.74 7.86 -7.45
N PRO A 35 7.00 7.66 -8.76
CA PRO A 35 8.00 6.70 -9.22
C PRO A 35 9.41 7.03 -8.74
N SER A 36 10.13 6.02 -8.24
CA SER A 36 11.55 6.14 -7.86
C SER A 36 12.44 5.44 -8.88
N LYS A 37 13.02 6.19 -9.80
CA LYS A 37 13.92 5.65 -10.84
C LYS A 37 15.14 4.95 -10.25
N LEU A 38 15.73 5.50 -9.19
CA LEU A 38 16.90 4.93 -8.53
C LEU A 38 16.55 3.59 -7.89
N THR A 39 15.47 3.52 -7.13
CA THR A 39 14.98 2.29 -6.52
C THR A 39 14.68 1.23 -7.58
N HIS A 40 14.00 1.61 -8.66
CA HIS A 40 13.66 0.71 -9.75
C HIS A 40 14.89 0.03 -10.40
N VAL A 41 15.96 0.79 -10.63
CA VAL A 41 17.21 0.24 -11.21
C VAL A 41 17.92 -0.71 -10.24
N LEU A 42 17.91 -0.40 -8.94
CA LEU A 42 18.61 -1.18 -7.92
C LEU A 42 17.89 -2.49 -7.53
N ILE A 43 16.59 -2.62 -7.82
CA ILE A 43 15.81 -3.82 -7.44
C ILE A 43 16.44 -5.10 -8.00
N GLY A 44 16.77 -5.14 -9.29
CA GLY A 44 17.34 -6.33 -9.91
C GLY A 44 18.62 -6.84 -9.23
N PRO A 45 19.67 -6.03 -9.10
CA PRO A 45 20.89 -6.39 -8.40
C PRO A 45 20.65 -6.71 -6.90
N ALA A 46 19.90 -5.88 -6.18
CA ALA A 46 19.69 -6.03 -4.74
C ALA A 46 18.95 -7.34 -4.41
N PHE A 47 17.78 -7.55 -5.03
CA PHE A 47 16.99 -8.76 -4.79
C PHE A 47 17.54 -9.99 -5.50
N GLY A 48 18.26 -9.80 -6.61
CA GLY A 48 18.93 -10.90 -7.30
C GLY A 48 19.98 -11.61 -6.46
N SER A 49 20.75 -10.86 -5.67
CA SER A 49 21.78 -11.41 -4.78
C SER A 49 21.24 -11.87 -3.43
N SER A 50 20.18 -11.23 -2.90
CA SER A 50 19.64 -11.51 -1.57
C SER A 50 18.45 -12.49 -1.56
N TYR A 51 17.95 -12.93 -2.72
CA TYR A 51 16.76 -13.78 -2.81
C TYR A 51 16.85 -15.06 -1.97
N GLY A 52 18.01 -15.73 -1.91
CA GLY A 52 18.19 -16.91 -1.07
C GLY A 52 18.06 -16.64 0.43
N LEU A 53 18.37 -15.42 0.87
CA LEU A 53 18.30 -15.06 2.29
C LEU A 53 16.86 -14.98 2.80
N ILE A 54 15.91 -14.54 1.97
CA ILE A 54 14.50 -14.45 2.40
C ILE A 54 13.86 -15.82 2.66
N LYS A 55 14.45 -16.91 2.12
CA LYS A 55 14.04 -18.29 2.36
C LYS A 55 14.63 -18.83 3.67
N ASN A 56 15.63 -18.16 4.26
CA ASN A 56 16.16 -18.52 5.55
C ASN A 56 15.22 -18.00 6.65
N ARG A 57 14.71 -18.92 7.51
CA ARG A 57 13.69 -18.61 8.52
C ARG A 57 14.14 -17.53 9.52
N SER A 58 15.42 -17.57 9.93
CA SER A 58 15.95 -16.59 10.88
C SER A 58 16.04 -15.19 10.26
N PHE A 59 16.50 -15.11 9.02
CA PHE A 59 16.52 -13.86 8.26
C PHE A 59 15.09 -13.33 8.00
N ALA A 60 14.17 -14.21 7.58
CA ALA A 60 12.77 -13.86 7.38
C ALA A 60 12.11 -13.33 8.65
N ARG A 61 12.45 -13.92 9.84
CA ARG A 61 11.96 -13.43 11.13
C ARG A 61 12.48 -12.03 11.46
N LEU A 62 13.75 -11.75 11.21
CA LEU A 62 14.33 -10.42 11.40
C LEU A 62 13.66 -9.39 10.47
N GLN A 63 13.46 -9.75 9.21
CA GLN A 63 12.77 -8.91 8.24
C GLN A 63 11.32 -8.65 8.67
N PHE A 64 10.60 -9.70 9.08
CA PHE A 64 9.23 -9.59 9.55
C PHE A 64 9.08 -8.68 10.77
N GLN A 65 10.00 -8.75 11.72
CA GLN A 65 10.01 -7.84 12.88
C GLN A 65 10.14 -6.37 12.47
N SER A 66 10.87 -6.07 11.38
CA SER A 66 11.00 -4.70 10.88
C SER A 66 9.73 -4.14 10.25
N LEU A 67 8.76 -4.99 9.93
CA LEU A 67 7.44 -4.57 9.42
C LEU A 67 6.52 -4.03 10.52
N HIS A 68 6.83 -4.30 11.79
CA HIS A 68 6.04 -3.87 12.96
C HIS A 68 4.57 -4.33 12.96
N ILE A 69 4.28 -5.44 12.31
CA ILE A 69 2.95 -6.05 12.26
C ILE A 69 2.83 -7.20 13.26
N ARG A 70 1.60 -7.67 13.49
CA ARG A 70 1.25 -8.71 14.47
C ARG A 70 2.12 -9.96 14.30
N GLN A 71 2.71 -10.44 15.40
CA GLN A 71 3.68 -11.54 15.39
C GLN A 71 3.06 -12.91 15.08
N ASP A 72 1.78 -13.08 15.29
CA ASP A 72 1.02 -14.29 14.93
C ASP A 72 0.90 -14.52 13.43
N LEU A 73 1.15 -13.48 12.60
CA LEU A 73 1.16 -13.57 11.14
C LEU A 73 2.50 -14.07 10.57
N PHE A 74 3.51 -14.33 11.39
CA PHE A 74 4.83 -14.71 10.89
C PHE A 74 4.83 -16.01 10.06
N GLU A 75 4.07 -17.01 10.46
CA GLU A 75 4.06 -18.30 9.75
C GLU A 75 3.45 -18.17 8.35
N ASP A 76 2.38 -17.39 8.22
CA ASP A 76 1.76 -17.08 6.93
C ASP A 76 2.71 -16.27 6.06
N TYR A 77 3.31 -15.22 6.61
CA TYR A 77 4.33 -14.41 5.92
C TYR A 77 5.49 -15.27 5.41
N TYR A 78 6.03 -16.17 6.25
CA TYR A 78 7.15 -17.02 5.88
C TYR A 78 6.77 -18.03 4.79
N ARG A 79 5.61 -18.68 4.92
CA ARG A 79 5.06 -19.60 3.91
C ARG A 79 4.93 -18.89 2.56
N ASP A 80 4.31 -17.72 2.54
CA ASP A 80 4.06 -16.97 1.30
C ASP A 80 5.38 -16.44 0.70
N THR A 81 6.30 -15.96 1.53
CA THR A 81 7.65 -15.56 1.10
C THR A 81 8.44 -16.75 0.50
N CYS A 82 8.28 -17.95 1.05
CA CYS A 82 8.88 -19.16 0.49
C CYS A 82 8.24 -19.57 -0.84
N GLY A 83 6.98 -19.28 -1.07
CA GLY A 83 6.25 -19.60 -2.29
C GLY A 83 6.57 -18.68 -3.48
N ILE A 84 7.01 -17.45 -3.23
CA ILE A 84 7.26 -16.49 -4.30
C ILE A 84 8.56 -16.85 -5.07
N THR A 85 8.53 -16.74 -6.40
CA THR A 85 9.73 -16.92 -7.22
C THR A 85 10.60 -15.66 -7.22
N ARG A 86 11.87 -15.80 -7.59
CA ARG A 86 12.78 -14.64 -7.72
C ARG A 86 12.30 -13.66 -8.78
N GLU A 87 11.84 -14.19 -9.89
CA GLU A 87 11.32 -13.45 -11.04
C GLU A 87 10.08 -12.65 -10.66
N ASP A 88 9.13 -13.29 -9.97
CA ASP A 88 7.89 -12.65 -9.53
C ASP A 88 8.16 -11.56 -8.49
N MET A 89 9.06 -11.81 -7.53
CA MET A 89 9.46 -10.80 -6.56
C MET A 89 10.07 -9.56 -7.22
N ILE A 90 10.99 -9.75 -8.17
CA ILE A 90 11.62 -8.65 -8.91
C ILE A 90 10.56 -7.91 -9.75
N ALA A 91 9.68 -8.61 -10.45
CA ALA A 91 8.62 -8.04 -11.26
C ALA A 91 7.65 -7.21 -10.40
N PHE A 92 7.21 -7.76 -9.27
CA PHE A 92 6.37 -7.09 -8.27
C PHE A 92 6.99 -5.78 -7.77
N MET A 93 8.24 -5.84 -7.31
CA MET A 93 8.94 -4.67 -6.77
C MET A 93 9.16 -3.59 -7.84
N LYS A 94 9.49 -3.99 -9.07
CA LYS A 94 9.62 -3.06 -10.20
C LYS A 94 8.28 -2.41 -10.56
N ALA A 95 7.21 -3.17 -10.63
CA ALA A 95 5.87 -2.64 -10.90
C ALA A 95 5.44 -1.63 -9.84
N SER A 96 5.58 -1.99 -8.56
CA SER A 96 5.22 -1.12 -7.43
C SER A 96 6.01 0.19 -7.41
N THR A 97 7.32 0.16 -7.67
CA THR A 97 8.19 1.35 -7.64
C THR A 97 8.12 2.22 -8.90
N SER A 98 7.51 1.72 -9.98
CA SER A 98 7.32 2.47 -11.23
C SER A 98 5.90 3.05 -11.38
N TYR A 99 4.97 2.71 -10.48
CA TYR A 99 3.60 3.18 -10.57
C TYR A 99 3.51 4.70 -10.44
N SER A 100 2.69 5.31 -11.30
CA SER A 100 2.36 6.73 -11.25
C SER A 100 0.86 6.94 -11.49
N LEU A 101 0.31 7.97 -10.83
CA LEU A 101 -1.10 8.33 -10.98
C LEU A 101 -1.45 8.66 -12.43
N LYS A 102 -2.54 8.08 -12.90
CA LYS A 102 -3.16 8.44 -14.19
C LYS A 102 -3.82 9.82 -14.12
N ASN A 103 -4.27 10.33 -15.26
CA ASN A 103 -4.94 11.64 -15.35
C ASN A 103 -6.47 11.55 -15.43
N ASN A 104 -7.06 10.34 -15.36
CA ASN A 104 -8.45 10.06 -15.69
C ASN A 104 -9.41 10.10 -14.49
N PHE A 105 -9.13 10.92 -13.47
CA PHE A 105 -9.97 11.00 -12.26
C PHE A 105 -10.99 12.16 -12.29
N ARG A 106 -11.10 12.92 -13.39
CA ARG A 106 -11.89 14.17 -13.45
C ARG A 106 -13.38 14.01 -13.14
N ASN A 107 -13.96 12.86 -13.43
CA ASN A 107 -15.38 12.57 -13.23
C ASN A 107 -15.59 11.47 -12.18
N LEU A 108 -14.64 11.32 -11.23
CA LEU A 108 -14.74 10.31 -10.19
C LEU A 108 -15.79 10.74 -9.16
N SER A 109 -16.88 9.96 -9.06
CA SER A 109 -17.94 10.14 -8.06
C SER A 109 -17.68 9.36 -6.76
N VAL A 110 -16.62 8.55 -6.73
CA VAL A 110 -16.26 7.70 -5.61
C VAL A 110 -15.71 8.54 -4.45
N LYS A 111 -16.36 8.48 -3.30
CA LYS A 111 -15.86 9.12 -2.07
C LYS A 111 -14.59 8.39 -1.62
N THR A 112 -13.45 9.06 -1.71
CA THR A 112 -12.14 8.48 -1.48
C THR A 112 -11.51 8.98 -0.19
N HIS A 113 -11.07 8.07 0.67
CA HIS A 113 -10.31 8.38 1.87
C HIS A 113 -8.90 7.79 1.75
N VAL A 114 -7.89 8.63 2.00
CA VAL A 114 -6.47 8.29 1.88
C VAL A 114 -5.85 8.31 3.27
N TYR A 115 -5.35 7.17 3.72
CA TYR A 115 -4.73 6.98 5.03
C TYR A 115 -3.23 6.75 4.89
N PHE A 116 -2.45 7.32 5.81
CA PHE A 116 -1.03 7.02 5.95
C PHE A 116 -0.58 7.20 7.41
N GLY A 117 0.43 6.45 7.82
CA GLY A 117 1.03 6.57 9.15
C GLY A 117 2.04 7.72 9.21
N GLU A 118 2.03 8.52 10.28
CA GLU A 118 2.97 9.64 10.45
C GLU A 118 4.43 9.19 10.56
N LYS A 119 4.69 7.92 10.96
CA LYS A 119 6.03 7.32 11.02
C LYS A 119 6.48 6.69 9.70
N GLU A 120 5.69 6.80 8.65
CA GLU A 120 6.10 6.36 7.32
C GLU A 120 7.11 7.33 6.69
N THR A 121 7.70 6.88 5.57
CA THR A 121 8.64 7.72 4.82
C THR A 121 7.94 8.96 4.25
N GLY A 122 8.69 10.05 4.10
CA GLY A 122 8.16 11.27 3.47
C GLY A 122 7.66 11.07 2.02
N GLU A 123 8.05 9.96 1.38
CA GLU A 123 7.55 9.57 0.05
C GLU A 123 6.07 9.16 0.10
N ILE A 124 5.65 8.39 1.11
CA ILE A 124 4.25 7.99 1.29
C ILE A 124 3.37 9.20 1.59
N ARG A 125 3.82 10.11 2.45
CA ARG A 125 3.11 11.36 2.71
C ARG A 125 2.92 12.18 1.43
N ARG A 126 3.99 12.43 0.66
CA ARG A 126 3.90 13.14 -0.62
C ARG A 126 3.00 12.42 -1.63
N SER A 127 3.02 11.07 -1.62
CA SER A 127 2.12 10.27 -2.46
C SER A 127 0.66 10.47 -2.06
N SER A 128 0.34 10.47 -0.77
CA SER A 128 -1.00 10.74 -0.25
C SER A 128 -1.49 12.14 -0.63
N GLU A 129 -0.63 13.15 -0.51
CA GLU A 129 -0.90 14.52 -0.95
C GLU A 129 -1.19 14.58 -2.47
N ALA A 130 -0.37 13.89 -3.28
CA ALA A 130 -0.55 13.82 -4.73
C ALA A 130 -1.85 13.10 -5.13
N ILE A 131 -2.24 12.05 -4.42
CA ILE A 131 -3.52 11.36 -4.62
C ILE A 131 -4.67 12.36 -4.36
N CYS A 132 -4.67 13.04 -3.21
CA CYS A 132 -5.74 13.96 -2.86
C CYS A 132 -5.82 15.18 -3.81
N GLN A 133 -4.70 15.65 -4.34
CA GLN A 133 -4.70 16.70 -5.37
C GLN A 133 -5.34 16.24 -6.69
N LYS A 134 -5.23 14.95 -7.02
CA LYS A 134 -5.77 14.40 -8.29
C LYS A 134 -7.19 13.88 -8.19
N LEU A 135 -7.65 13.46 -7.01
CA LEU A 135 -8.97 12.90 -6.77
C LEU A 135 -9.86 13.96 -6.10
N PRO A 136 -10.78 14.63 -6.83
CA PRO A 136 -11.64 15.64 -6.25
C PRO A 136 -12.51 15.09 -5.11
N GLY A 137 -12.60 15.83 -4.01
CA GLY A 137 -13.43 15.45 -2.85
C GLY A 137 -12.81 14.32 -1.99
N SER A 138 -11.58 13.89 -2.25
CA SER A 138 -10.90 12.95 -1.36
C SER A 138 -10.49 13.59 -0.04
N VAL A 139 -10.46 12.79 1.01
CA VAL A 139 -10.08 13.21 2.37
C VAL A 139 -8.80 12.48 2.79
N MET A 140 -7.81 13.22 3.26
CA MET A 140 -6.55 12.68 3.74
C MET A 140 -6.55 12.55 5.27
N HIS A 141 -6.07 11.40 5.76
CA HIS A 141 -5.97 11.07 7.17
C HIS A 141 -4.53 10.68 7.53
N ALA A 142 -3.86 11.52 8.33
CA ALA A 142 -2.58 11.18 8.94
C ALA A 142 -2.85 10.42 10.26
N LEU A 143 -2.32 9.22 10.38
CA LEU A 143 -2.53 8.36 11.54
C LEU A 143 -1.36 8.51 12.52
N PRO A 144 -1.58 9.10 13.70
CA PRO A 144 -0.52 9.38 14.67
C PRO A 144 0.23 8.11 15.08
N ALA A 145 1.55 8.21 15.10
CA ALA A 145 2.47 7.16 15.56
C ALA A 145 2.45 5.83 14.78
N LEU A 146 1.64 5.66 13.74
CA LEU A 146 1.58 4.43 12.94
C LEU A 146 2.62 4.43 11.80
N ARG A 147 3.01 3.22 11.41
CA ARG A 147 3.88 2.89 10.28
C ARG A 147 3.08 2.27 9.13
N HIS A 148 3.79 1.86 8.10
CA HIS A 148 3.24 1.28 6.88
C HIS A 148 2.38 0.04 7.15
N GLY A 149 1.09 0.10 6.80
CA GLY A 149 0.15 -1.01 6.93
C GLY A 149 -0.32 -1.33 8.36
N GLU A 150 0.18 -0.63 9.38
CA GLU A 150 -0.23 -0.91 10.76
C GLU A 150 -1.72 -0.67 11.00
N PHE A 151 -2.33 0.27 10.30
CA PHE A 151 -3.74 0.61 10.52
C PHE A 151 -4.67 -0.56 10.20
N SER A 152 -4.59 -1.10 8.99
CA SER A 152 -5.46 -2.23 8.59
C SER A 152 -5.05 -3.56 9.24
N ILE A 153 -3.75 -3.77 9.54
CA ILE A 153 -3.25 -5.06 10.02
C ILE A 153 -3.28 -5.16 11.56
N ASN A 154 -2.84 -4.10 12.27
CA ASN A 154 -2.73 -4.14 13.73
C ASN A 154 -3.94 -3.53 14.45
N HIS A 155 -4.64 -2.59 13.80
CA HIS A 155 -5.73 -1.81 14.36
C HIS A 155 -7.06 -2.08 13.66
N ALA A 156 -7.42 -3.37 13.54
CA ALA A 156 -8.60 -3.82 12.77
C ALA A 156 -9.93 -3.23 13.26
N ASP A 157 -10.07 -2.99 14.56
CA ASP A 157 -11.29 -2.41 15.14
C ASP A 157 -11.44 -0.95 14.77
N GLU A 158 -10.36 -0.15 14.86
CA GLU A 158 -10.32 1.25 14.44
C GLU A 158 -10.51 1.39 12.93
N TYR A 159 -9.87 0.47 12.15
CA TYR A 159 -10.08 0.41 10.70
C TYR A 159 -11.55 0.13 10.37
N ALA A 160 -12.17 -0.85 11.01
CA ALA A 160 -13.58 -1.17 10.82
C ALA A 160 -14.51 -0.01 11.26
N ALA A 161 -14.14 0.72 12.31
CA ALA A 161 -14.88 1.91 12.74
C ALA A 161 -14.79 3.03 11.69
N ALA A 162 -13.61 3.30 11.14
CA ALA A 162 -13.42 4.27 10.07
C ALA A 162 -14.25 3.91 8.82
N VAL A 163 -14.26 2.63 8.43
CA VAL A 163 -15.10 2.11 7.34
C VAL A 163 -16.59 2.36 7.59
N ARG A 164 -17.08 2.05 8.79
CA ARG A 164 -18.49 2.30 9.16
C ARG A 164 -18.83 3.79 9.11
N GLN A 165 -17.95 4.64 9.64
CA GLN A 165 -18.13 6.08 9.61
C GLN A 165 -18.23 6.62 8.17
N MET A 166 -17.34 6.18 7.27
CA MET A 166 -17.39 6.56 5.85
C MET A 166 -18.75 6.26 5.21
N ILE A 167 -19.30 5.08 5.50
CA ILE A 167 -20.57 4.61 4.89
C ILE A 167 -21.78 5.31 5.51
N CYS A 168 -21.76 5.58 6.83
CA CYS A 168 -22.90 6.16 7.56
C CYS A 168 -22.97 7.70 7.48
N SER A 169 -21.89 8.39 7.12
CA SER A 169 -21.83 9.86 7.01
C SER A 169 -22.30 10.41 5.65
N SER A 170 -23.09 9.62 4.91
CA SER A 170 -23.49 9.93 3.52
C SER A 170 -24.93 10.36 3.38
#